data_4ed3027e33b4f6347ad89b2d830ac481
#
_entry.id   4ed3027e33b4f6347ad89b2d830ac481
#
_cell.length_a   1.000
_cell.length_b   1.000
_cell.length_c   1.000
_cell.angle_alpha   90.00
_cell.angle_beta   90.00
_cell.angle_gamma   90.00
#
_symmetry.space_group_name_H-M   'P 1'
#
loop_
_entity.id
_entity.type
_entity.pdbx_description
1 polymer ?
#
loop_
_entity_poly.entity_id
_entity_poly.type
_entity_poly.pdbx_seq_one_letter_code
_entity_poly.pdbx_strand_id
1 'polypeptide(L)'
;NVFTPHEIRRYGGFAPYVKVIGCYPDDDRPVKRGRGFPAGHASGGFSLMSAAGLARGRRGRWLGVGTGLAAGSAMGIYQICKGAHYLSHTVFTALVCWIVFLALRKCFRAAALE
;
A
#
# COMPACT_ATOMS: atom_id res chain seq x y z
N ASN A 1 16.05 0.82 2.85
CA ASN A 1 16.11 0.52 1.42
C ASN A 1 15.39 -0.80 1.16
N VAL A 2 14.23 -0.77 0.54
CA VAL A 2 13.48 -1.97 0.16
C VAL A 2 13.47 -2.07 -1.36
N PHE A 3 14.10 -3.10 -1.88
CA PHE A 3 14.11 -3.41 -3.31
C PHE A 3 12.85 -4.18 -3.70
N THR A 4 12.44 -4.02 -4.93
CA THR A 4 11.34 -4.79 -5.51
C THR A 4 11.77 -6.24 -5.76
N PRO A 5 10.84 -7.22 -5.80
CA PRO A 5 11.21 -8.63 -5.98
C PRO A 5 12.10 -8.88 -7.18
N HIS A 6 11.84 -8.25 -8.32
CA HIS A 6 12.64 -8.46 -9.54
C HIS A 6 14.06 -7.84 -9.45
N GLU A 7 14.33 -6.94 -8.51
CA GLU A 7 15.67 -6.36 -8.31
C GLU A 7 16.56 -7.23 -7.41
N ILE A 8 16.00 -8.25 -6.75
CA ILE A 8 16.73 -9.09 -5.82
C ILE A 8 17.43 -10.25 -6.56
N ARG A 9 18.69 -10.56 -6.22
CA ARG A 9 19.50 -11.62 -6.83
C ARG A 9 18.82 -12.99 -6.85
N ARG A 10 18.05 -13.33 -5.81
CA ARG A 10 17.30 -14.60 -5.74
C ARG A 10 16.29 -14.76 -6.90
N TYR A 11 15.84 -13.66 -7.49
CA TYR A 11 14.88 -13.66 -8.60
C TYR A 11 15.47 -13.10 -9.89
N GLY A 12 16.81 -13.10 -10.01
CA GLY A 12 17.50 -12.66 -11.21
C GLY A 12 17.92 -11.18 -11.23
N GLY A 13 17.73 -10.46 -10.15
CA GLY A 13 18.15 -9.05 -10.02
C GLY A 13 19.60 -8.88 -9.53
N PHE A 14 19.96 -7.67 -9.17
CA PHE A 14 21.33 -7.27 -8.78
C PHE A 14 21.50 -7.06 -7.28
N ALA A 15 20.42 -6.82 -6.53
CA ALA A 15 20.48 -6.46 -5.12
C ALA A 15 20.43 -7.68 -4.19
N PRO A 16 21.20 -7.69 -3.06
CA PRO A 16 21.09 -8.72 -2.06
C PRO A 16 19.75 -8.64 -1.33
N TYR A 17 19.20 -9.77 -0.91
CA TYR A 17 18.02 -9.80 -0.07
C TYR A 17 18.39 -9.45 1.37
N VAL A 18 17.82 -8.39 1.90
CA VAL A 18 17.93 -8.01 3.31
C VAL A 18 16.53 -7.80 3.88
N LYS A 19 16.29 -8.32 5.08
CA LYS A 19 15.01 -8.09 5.80
C LYS A 19 14.81 -6.59 6.06
N VAL A 20 13.56 -6.15 6.15
CA VAL A 20 13.17 -4.72 6.31
C VAL A 20 13.89 -4.03 7.48
N ILE A 21 14.18 -4.77 8.55
CA ILE A 21 14.87 -4.27 9.76
C ILE A 21 16.37 -4.64 9.75
N GLY A 22 16.85 -5.31 8.71
CA GLY A 22 18.25 -5.74 8.60
C GLY A 22 19.14 -4.65 8.01
N CYS A 23 20.43 -4.69 8.39
CA CYS A 23 21.46 -3.86 7.75
C CYS A 23 22.07 -4.60 6.56
N TYR A 24 22.45 -3.86 5.52
CA TYR A 24 23.22 -4.40 4.43
C TYR A 24 24.64 -4.73 4.90
N PRO A 25 25.25 -5.85 4.43
CA PRO A 25 26.69 -6.08 4.64
C PRO A 25 27.49 -4.90 4.06
N ASP A 26 28.55 -4.54 4.73
CA ASP A 26 29.37 -3.37 4.32
C ASP A 26 30.00 -3.57 2.94
N ASP A 27 30.30 -4.83 2.59
CA ASP A 27 30.91 -5.19 1.30
C ASP A 27 29.91 -5.26 0.13
N ASP A 28 28.58 -5.21 0.40
CA ASP A 28 27.55 -5.41 -0.62
C ASP A 28 26.40 -4.39 -0.50
N ARG A 29 26.76 -3.16 -0.14
CA ARG A 29 25.79 -2.06 -0.07
C ARG A 29 25.41 -1.59 -1.47
N PRO A 30 24.11 -1.69 -1.87
CA PRO A 30 23.67 -1.19 -3.16
C PRO A 30 23.84 0.33 -3.27
N VAL A 31 24.44 0.79 -4.36
CA VAL A 31 24.62 2.23 -4.67
C VAL A 31 23.26 2.90 -4.90
N LYS A 32 22.29 2.19 -5.49
CA LYS A 32 20.93 2.70 -5.70
C LYS A 32 20.05 2.42 -4.49
N ARG A 33 19.21 3.39 -4.13
CA ARG A 33 18.17 3.20 -3.12
C ARG A 33 17.00 2.42 -3.70
N GLY A 34 16.60 1.35 -3.02
CA GLY A 34 15.37 0.63 -3.34
C GLY A 34 14.14 1.50 -3.06
N ARG A 35 13.14 1.44 -3.94
CA ARG A 35 11.86 2.17 -3.84
C ARG A 35 10.66 1.23 -3.80
N GLY A 36 10.87 0.00 -3.34
CA GLY A 36 9.83 -1.04 -3.33
C GLY A 36 8.75 -0.88 -2.25
N PHE A 37 8.92 0.04 -1.29
CA PHE A 37 7.99 0.23 -0.18
C PHE A 37 7.70 1.72 0.07
N PRO A 38 6.44 2.10 0.37
CA PRO A 38 5.20 1.31 0.31
C PRO A 38 4.69 1.07 -1.13
N ALA A 39 3.60 0.27 -1.27
CA ALA A 39 2.98 -0.01 -2.57
C ALA A 39 2.13 1.19 -3.05
N GLY A 40 2.79 2.23 -3.56
CA GLY A 40 2.15 3.49 -3.94
C GLY A 40 1.01 3.36 -4.96
N HIS A 41 1.13 2.45 -5.92
CA HIS A 41 0.06 2.20 -6.89
C HIS A 41 -1.22 1.64 -6.23
N ALA A 42 -1.07 0.74 -5.27
CA ALA A 42 -2.20 0.19 -4.53
C ALA A 42 -2.89 1.25 -3.64
N SER A 43 -2.13 2.23 -3.11
CA SER A 43 -2.69 3.30 -2.29
C SER A 43 -3.69 4.16 -3.07
N GLY A 44 -3.45 4.41 -4.36
CA GLY A 44 -4.40 5.11 -5.25
C GLY A 44 -5.74 4.39 -5.32
N GLY A 45 -5.74 3.06 -5.49
CA GLY A 45 -6.96 2.25 -5.47
C GLY A 45 -7.65 2.27 -4.10
N PHE A 46 -6.91 2.06 -3.02
CA PHE A 46 -7.47 2.06 -1.67
C PHE A 46 -7.99 3.44 -1.23
N SER A 47 -7.44 4.54 -1.77
CA SER A 47 -7.94 5.89 -1.47
C SER A 47 -9.40 6.09 -1.88
N LEU A 48 -9.91 5.32 -2.84
CA LEU A 48 -11.33 5.34 -3.22
C LEU A 48 -12.26 4.94 -2.07
N MET A 49 -11.76 4.29 -1.02
CA MET A 49 -12.54 4.06 0.20
C MET A 49 -13.01 5.38 0.84
N SER A 50 -12.30 6.49 0.60
CA SER A 50 -12.71 7.81 1.09
C SER A 50 -14.04 8.27 0.50
N ALA A 51 -14.41 7.79 -0.70
CA ALA A 51 -15.72 8.03 -1.29
C ALA A 51 -16.89 7.55 -0.40
N ALA A 52 -16.63 6.52 0.45
CA ALA A 52 -17.60 6.09 1.45
C ALA A 52 -17.95 7.17 2.48
N GLY A 53 -17.03 8.11 2.72
CA GLY A 53 -17.24 9.27 3.61
C GLY A 53 -18.25 10.27 3.06
N LEU A 54 -18.37 10.38 1.75
CA LEU A 54 -19.30 11.30 1.05
C LEU A 54 -20.72 10.73 0.98
N ALA A 55 -20.89 9.44 1.17
CA ALA A 55 -22.17 8.77 1.03
C ALA A 55 -23.06 8.97 2.27
N ARG A 56 -24.28 9.48 2.05
CA ARG A 56 -25.26 9.72 3.11
C ARG A 56 -25.97 8.47 3.63
N GLY A 57 -25.94 7.36 2.89
CA GLY A 57 -26.64 6.13 3.23
C GLY A 57 -25.71 4.94 3.52
N ARG A 58 -26.21 3.95 4.27
CA ARG A 58 -25.46 2.73 4.60
C ARG A 58 -24.99 1.97 3.34
N ARG A 59 -25.86 1.85 2.34
CA ARG A 59 -25.55 1.19 1.06
C ARG A 59 -24.42 1.91 0.31
N GLY A 60 -24.51 3.24 0.17
CA GLY A 60 -23.47 4.02 -0.49
C GLY A 60 -22.11 3.92 0.20
N ARG A 61 -22.09 3.87 1.53
CA ARG A 61 -20.86 3.67 2.30
C ARG A 61 -20.21 2.30 2.03
N TRP A 62 -21.01 1.24 2.01
CA TRP A 62 -20.49 -0.10 1.69
C TRP A 62 -20.01 -0.21 0.24
N LEU A 63 -20.69 0.45 -0.70
CA LEU A 63 -20.25 0.53 -2.08
C LEU A 63 -18.92 1.28 -2.20
N GLY A 64 -18.75 2.41 -1.51
CA GLY A 64 -17.49 3.15 -1.52
C GLY A 64 -16.33 2.37 -0.92
N VAL A 65 -16.54 1.68 0.20
CA VAL A 65 -15.51 0.77 0.77
C VAL A 65 -15.22 -0.39 -0.17
N GLY A 66 -16.26 -1.03 -0.72
CA GLY A 66 -16.11 -2.18 -1.62
C GLY A 66 -15.35 -1.82 -2.90
N THR A 67 -15.65 -0.68 -3.52
CA THR A 67 -14.94 -0.22 -4.72
C THR A 67 -13.49 0.09 -4.43
N GLY A 68 -13.19 0.75 -3.30
CA GLY A 68 -11.82 1.04 -2.91
C GLY A 68 -11.01 -0.23 -2.61
N LEU A 69 -11.60 -1.21 -1.91
CA LEU A 69 -10.97 -2.51 -1.67
C LEU A 69 -10.74 -3.26 -2.98
N ALA A 70 -11.74 -3.32 -3.86
CA ALA A 70 -11.62 -4.02 -5.15
C ALA A 70 -10.55 -3.38 -6.03
N ALA A 71 -10.55 -2.07 -6.20
CA ALA A 71 -9.58 -1.35 -7.01
C ALA A 71 -8.16 -1.45 -6.43
N GLY A 72 -8.00 -1.24 -5.11
CA GLY A 72 -6.70 -1.34 -4.45
C GLY A 72 -6.13 -2.76 -4.50
N SER A 73 -6.98 -3.77 -4.31
CA SER A 73 -6.56 -5.18 -4.40
C SER A 73 -6.18 -5.56 -5.83
N ALA A 74 -6.96 -5.16 -6.84
CA ALA A 74 -6.65 -5.42 -8.24
C ALA A 74 -5.32 -4.80 -8.65
N MET A 75 -5.08 -3.54 -8.28
CA MET A 75 -3.80 -2.88 -8.53
C MET A 75 -2.66 -3.53 -7.77
N GLY A 76 -2.87 -3.95 -6.51
CA GLY A 76 -1.89 -4.66 -5.71
C GLY A 76 -1.51 -6.00 -6.33
N ILE A 77 -2.49 -6.81 -6.74
CA ILE A 77 -2.27 -8.10 -7.40
C ILE A 77 -1.52 -7.91 -8.71
N TYR A 78 -1.92 -6.96 -9.54
CA TYR A 78 -1.22 -6.63 -10.78
C TYR A 78 0.27 -6.33 -10.55
N GLN A 79 0.58 -5.53 -9.53
CA GLN A 79 1.96 -5.19 -9.20
C GLN A 79 2.75 -6.35 -8.61
N ILE A 80 2.09 -7.27 -7.90
CA ILE A 80 2.70 -8.51 -7.42
C ILE A 80 3.03 -9.42 -8.61
N CYS A 81 2.09 -9.61 -9.54
CA CYS A 81 2.31 -10.41 -10.75
C CYS A 81 3.45 -9.84 -11.62
N LYS A 82 3.60 -8.52 -11.64
CA LYS A 82 4.70 -7.84 -12.33
C LYS A 82 6.05 -7.94 -11.58
N GLY A 83 6.09 -8.48 -10.38
CA GLY A 83 7.31 -8.52 -9.54
C GLY A 83 7.74 -7.17 -8.97
N ALA A 84 6.84 -6.18 -8.98
CA ALA A 84 7.15 -4.83 -8.50
C ALA A 84 6.95 -4.67 -6.99
N HIS A 85 6.07 -5.45 -6.37
CA HIS A 85 5.80 -5.38 -4.93
C HIS A 85 5.60 -6.78 -4.32
N TYR A 86 5.87 -6.87 -3.02
CA TYR A 86 5.51 -8.04 -2.21
C TYR A 86 4.06 -7.93 -1.74
N LEU A 87 3.43 -9.07 -1.47
CA LEU A 87 2.07 -9.12 -0.90
C LEU A 87 1.99 -8.32 0.40
N SER A 88 3.00 -8.44 1.27
CA SER A 88 3.09 -7.69 2.53
C SER A 88 3.01 -6.17 2.35
N HIS A 89 3.59 -5.64 1.27
CA HIS A 89 3.55 -4.20 0.97
C HIS A 89 2.12 -3.75 0.62
N THR A 90 1.40 -4.55 -0.14
CA THR A 90 0.00 -4.29 -0.50
C THR A 90 -0.91 -4.35 0.72
N VAL A 91 -0.75 -5.37 1.56
CA VAL A 91 -1.51 -5.51 2.81
C VAL A 91 -1.23 -4.36 3.76
N PHE A 92 0.05 -4.01 3.96
CA PHE A 92 0.42 -2.86 4.78
C PHE A 92 -0.21 -1.57 4.27
N THR A 93 -0.15 -1.32 2.96
CA THR A 93 -0.76 -0.13 2.34
C THR A 93 -2.28 -0.10 2.55
N ALA A 94 -2.95 -1.24 2.42
CA ALA A 94 -4.39 -1.35 2.68
C ALA A 94 -4.73 -0.99 4.13
N LEU A 95 -3.95 -1.50 5.10
CA LEU A 95 -4.15 -1.20 6.52
C LEU A 95 -3.93 0.29 6.83
N VAL A 96 -2.87 0.89 6.30
CA VAL A 96 -2.60 2.32 6.47
C VAL A 96 -3.73 3.17 5.88
N CYS A 97 -4.17 2.87 4.66
CA CYS A 97 -5.31 3.58 4.04
C CYS A 97 -6.58 3.42 4.86
N TRP A 98 -6.83 2.24 5.44
CA TRP A 98 -7.97 2.00 6.31
C TRP A 98 -7.91 2.82 7.60
N ILE A 99 -6.76 2.87 8.25
CA ILE A 99 -6.55 3.66 9.49
C ILE A 99 -6.75 5.15 9.19
N VAL A 100 -6.16 5.65 8.10
CA VAL A 100 -6.32 7.06 7.68
C VAL A 100 -7.80 7.36 7.38
N PHE A 101 -8.50 6.48 6.67
CA PHE A 101 -9.93 6.62 6.42
C PHE A 101 -10.75 6.73 7.71
N LEU A 102 -10.48 5.85 8.69
CA LEU A 102 -11.18 5.89 9.97
C LEU A 102 -10.88 7.16 10.77
N ALA A 103 -9.63 7.61 10.78
CA ALA A 103 -9.20 8.84 11.45
C ALA A 103 -9.90 10.07 10.84
N LEU A 104 -9.85 10.22 9.52
CA LEU A 104 -10.52 11.30 8.81
C LEU A 104 -12.03 11.29 9.07
N ARG A 105 -12.66 10.12 8.98
CA ARG A 105 -14.09 9.98 9.27
C ARG A 105 -14.45 10.44 10.69
N LYS A 106 -13.60 10.15 11.69
CA LYS A 106 -13.79 10.60 13.07
C LYS A 106 -13.67 12.12 13.18
N CYS A 107 -12.62 12.70 12.57
CA CYS A 107 -12.41 14.16 12.57
C CYS A 107 -13.57 14.92 11.92
N PHE A 108 -14.03 14.49 10.75
CA PHE A 108 -15.14 15.15 10.05
C PHE A 108 -16.48 15.00 10.78
N ARG A 109 -16.68 13.90 11.51
CA ARG A 109 -17.88 13.75 12.34
C ARG A 109 -17.84 14.66 13.57
N ALA A 110 -16.68 14.85 14.16
CA ALA A 110 -16.52 15.78 15.29
C ALA A 110 -16.78 17.22 14.85
N ALA A 111 -16.18 17.65 13.73
CA ALA A 111 -16.38 18.99 13.17
C ALA A 111 -17.81 19.29 12.68
N ALA A 112 -18.62 18.27 12.42
CA ALA A 112 -20.03 18.46 12.01
C ALA A 112 -21.00 18.53 13.20
N LEU A 113 -20.52 18.39 14.42
CA LEU A 113 -21.29 18.45 15.68
C LEU A 113 -21.04 19.76 16.46
N GLU A 114 -20.10 20.58 16.01
CA GLU A 114 -19.85 21.94 16.48
C GLU A 114 -20.59 22.96 15.59
#